data_d48f1f256120c66ed14c3bf5b517425d
#
_entry.id   d48f1f256120c66ed14c3bf5b517425d
#
_cell.length_a   1.000
_cell.length_b   1.000
_cell.length_c   1.000
_cell.angle_alpha   90.00
_cell.angle_beta   90.00
_cell.angle_gamma   90.00
#
_symmetry.space_group_name_H-M   'P 1'
#
loop_
_entity.id
_entity.type
_entity.pdbx_description
1 polymer ?
#
loop_
_entity_poly.entity_id
_entity_poly.type
_entity_poly.pdbx_seq_one_letter_code
_entity_poly.pdbx_strand_id
1 'polypeptide(L)'
;MRQRQGKTGVFRKVGECLYRYSSNGVYYARFKSGGKEIRCSLETTDRELAKRELAAKKRQQSQIDRSQGKLTLAELSDRYLKTVHYQKPKTVERKTFIVRRITTDWPTGKLIQIGKIKPSDVDLWLSRYRFGSASRNLHISCVKELFNLAVRDRLITASPAAHLRSAKREKPIRLTPTFEQFKAIIADVRAQPFNADAQDSADFLEFLGLAGLGQAEAGSLTRSDIDLDAGRIITYRHKTSTGFAIPIFPQVRTLLERVCKGKSHHERVFEISDAKRALAGACQRLGYPPFSQRSLRRMFITRAIERGVDVKVISQWQCHADGGKLILDTYSHINPAHSQRMAQLMTDGDAENVISIRSTDAA
;
A
#
# COMPACT_ATOMS: atom_id res chain seq x y z
N MET A 1 -19.95 52.10 34.28
CA MET A 1 -18.68 51.50 33.80
C MET A 1 -17.93 50.85 34.98
N ARG A 2 -17.99 49.52 35.09
CA ARG A 2 -17.21 48.76 36.09
C ARG A 2 -15.94 48.25 35.40
N GLN A 3 -14.79 48.83 35.75
CA GLN A 3 -13.49 48.35 35.36
C GLN A 3 -13.27 46.95 35.98
N ARG A 4 -13.12 45.95 35.11
CA ARG A 4 -12.60 44.64 35.51
C ARG A 4 -11.11 44.76 35.75
N GLN A 5 -10.70 44.93 37.00
CA GLN A 5 -9.32 44.75 37.43
C GLN A 5 -8.92 43.29 37.24
N GLY A 6 -8.09 43.02 36.22
CA GLY A 6 -7.49 41.73 36.01
C GLY A 6 -6.57 41.39 37.17
N LYS A 7 -6.95 40.37 37.95
CA LYS A 7 -6.06 39.81 38.99
C LYS A 7 -4.82 39.25 38.34
N THR A 8 -3.69 39.96 38.37
CA THR A 8 -2.38 39.47 37.97
C THR A 8 -1.96 38.36 38.94
N GLY A 9 -2.09 37.10 38.48
CA GLY A 9 -1.69 35.95 39.29
C GLY A 9 -0.17 35.88 39.44
N VAL A 10 0.28 35.59 40.67
CA VAL A 10 1.70 35.45 41.01
C VAL A 10 2.11 33.98 41.08
N PHE A 11 3.29 33.63 40.53
CA PHE A 11 3.87 32.31 40.68
C PHE A 11 4.57 32.18 42.02
N ARG A 12 4.07 31.32 42.92
CA ARG A 12 4.70 31.02 44.22
C ARG A 12 5.52 29.74 44.13
N LYS A 13 6.79 29.76 44.49
CA LYS A 13 7.62 28.57 44.61
C LYS A 13 7.14 27.70 45.76
N VAL A 14 6.79 26.44 45.48
CA VAL A 14 6.24 25.47 46.45
C VAL A 14 7.08 24.21 46.59
N GLY A 15 8.18 24.14 45.82
CA GLY A 15 9.14 23.05 45.85
C GLY A 15 10.30 23.29 44.88
N GLU A 16 11.24 22.34 44.80
CA GLU A 16 12.31 22.40 43.82
C GLU A 16 11.75 22.29 42.40
N CYS A 17 11.98 23.33 41.59
CA CYS A 17 11.45 23.44 40.24
C CYS A 17 9.91 23.41 40.12
N LEU A 18 9.16 23.50 41.23
CA LEU A 18 7.71 23.45 41.30
C LEU A 18 7.14 24.79 41.78
N TYR A 19 6.21 25.33 40.99
CA TYR A 19 5.56 26.61 41.25
C TYR A 19 4.04 26.44 41.22
N ARG A 20 3.30 27.18 42.03
CA ARG A 20 1.85 27.24 42.02
C ARG A 20 1.41 28.62 41.55
N TYR A 21 0.50 28.66 40.58
CA TYR A 21 -0.06 29.90 40.08
C TYR A 21 -1.26 30.31 40.94
N SER A 22 -1.23 31.51 41.50
CA SER A 22 -2.16 31.91 42.55
C SER A 22 -3.58 32.13 42.05
N SER A 23 -3.81 32.42 40.73
CA SER A 23 -5.13 32.73 40.22
C SER A 23 -6.02 31.49 39.99
N ASN A 24 -5.41 30.33 39.63
CA ASN A 24 -6.14 29.10 39.33
C ASN A 24 -5.67 27.88 40.11
N GLY A 25 -4.66 28.05 40.98
CA GLY A 25 -4.10 26.97 41.79
C GLY A 25 -3.28 25.90 41.04
N VAL A 26 -3.13 26.02 39.72
CA VAL A 26 -2.41 25.03 38.88
C VAL A 26 -0.93 25.07 39.15
N TYR A 27 -0.29 23.90 39.18
CA TYR A 27 1.13 23.76 39.33
C TYR A 27 1.87 23.92 38.00
N TYR A 28 3.08 24.50 38.09
CA TYR A 28 3.99 24.72 36.95
C TYR A 28 5.37 24.18 37.27
N ALA A 29 6.00 23.58 36.27
CA ALA A 29 7.41 23.22 36.28
C ALA A 29 8.24 24.41 35.80
N ARG A 30 9.37 24.69 36.48
CA ARG A 30 10.38 25.67 36.06
C ARG A 30 11.77 25.12 36.38
N PHE A 31 12.50 24.67 35.36
CA PHE A 31 13.82 24.09 35.53
C PHE A 31 14.70 24.38 34.31
N LYS A 32 16.02 24.35 34.51
CA LYS A 32 16.99 24.50 33.44
C LYS A 32 17.30 23.12 32.85
N SER A 33 17.37 23.03 31.55
CA SER A 33 17.81 21.84 30.83
C SER A 33 18.56 22.28 29.56
N GLY A 34 19.84 21.88 29.44
CA GLY A 34 20.73 22.27 28.34
C GLY A 34 20.89 23.80 28.20
N GLY A 35 21.06 24.50 29.29
CA GLY A 35 21.27 25.96 29.32
C GLY A 35 20.01 26.81 29.12
N LYS A 36 18.84 26.20 28.77
CA LYS A 36 17.57 26.92 28.59
C LYS A 36 16.62 26.67 29.76
N GLU A 37 15.93 27.73 30.18
CA GLU A 37 14.86 27.63 31.16
C GLU A 37 13.60 27.07 30.50
N ILE A 38 13.04 26.02 31.09
CA ILE A 38 11.78 25.40 30.69
C ILE A 38 10.74 25.77 31.72
N ARG A 39 9.63 26.35 31.24
CA ARG A 39 8.47 26.66 32.05
C ARG A 39 7.23 26.08 31.35
N CYS A 40 6.55 25.14 32.03
CA CYS A 40 5.35 24.52 31.48
C CYS A 40 4.31 24.25 32.59
N SER A 41 3.04 24.29 32.25
CA SER A 41 1.97 23.83 33.12
C SER A 41 2.08 22.33 33.35
N LEU A 42 1.74 21.88 34.55
CA LEU A 42 1.60 20.46 34.91
C LEU A 42 0.13 20.03 34.89
N GLU A 43 -0.78 20.93 34.49
CA GLU A 43 -2.21 20.69 34.25
C GLU A 43 -2.95 20.06 35.45
N THR A 44 -2.45 20.27 36.65
CA THR A 44 -3.03 19.74 37.89
C THR A 44 -2.95 20.76 39.03
N THR A 45 -3.90 20.67 39.94
CA THR A 45 -3.93 21.39 41.22
C THR A 45 -3.56 20.50 42.40
N ASP A 46 -3.32 19.19 42.15
CA ASP A 46 -2.81 18.24 43.13
C ASP A 46 -1.29 18.27 43.22
N ARG A 47 -0.77 18.33 44.44
CA ARG A 47 0.66 18.47 44.68
C ARG A 47 1.47 17.21 44.40
N GLU A 48 0.94 16.05 44.73
CA GLU A 48 1.65 14.79 44.54
C GLU A 48 1.66 14.39 43.05
N LEU A 49 0.56 14.61 42.37
CA LEU A 49 0.49 14.44 40.92
C LEU A 49 1.46 15.43 40.23
N ALA A 50 1.51 16.68 40.66
CA ALA A 50 2.44 17.68 40.12
C ALA A 50 3.91 17.28 40.30
N LYS A 51 4.27 16.64 41.40
CA LYS A 51 5.65 16.12 41.62
C LYS A 51 5.97 14.99 40.64
N ARG A 52 5.03 14.06 40.42
CA ARG A 52 5.18 12.96 39.45
C ARG A 52 5.32 13.49 38.04
N GLU A 53 4.46 14.41 37.63
CA GLU A 53 4.53 15.07 36.32
C GLU A 53 5.82 15.87 36.12
N LEU A 54 6.28 16.58 37.15
CA LEU A 54 7.57 17.28 37.12
C LEU A 54 8.73 16.28 36.88
N ALA A 55 8.75 15.17 37.61
CA ALA A 55 9.76 14.14 37.46
C ALA A 55 9.72 13.52 36.07
N ALA A 56 8.52 13.25 35.52
CA ALA A 56 8.35 12.77 34.16
C ALA A 56 8.86 13.78 33.12
N LYS A 57 8.50 15.06 33.26
CA LYS A 57 9.01 16.15 32.39
C LYS A 57 10.52 16.32 32.46
N LYS A 58 11.12 16.26 33.65
CA LYS A 58 12.59 16.32 33.83
C LYS A 58 13.25 15.12 33.09
N ARG A 59 12.78 13.88 33.29
CA ARG A 59 13.27 12.68 32.57
C ARG A 59 13.13 12.82 31.08
N GLN A 60 11.99 13.25 30.61
CA GLN A 60 11.72 13.46 29.19
C GLN A 60 12.70 14.46 28.56
N GLN A 61 12.97 15.56 29.26
CA GLN A 61 13.91 16.61 28.82
C GLN A 61 15.38 16.20 28.89
N SER A 62 15.75 15.33 29.85
CA SER A 62 17.11 14.79 29.93
C SER A 62 17.43 13.78 28.83
N GLN A 63 16.41 13.23 28.18
CA GLN A 63 16.59 12.28 27.09
C GLN A 63 16.85 12.95 25.74
N ILE A 64 16.70 14.29 25.61
CA ILE A 64 16.95 14.98 24.34
C ILE A 64 18.45 15.17 24.14
N ASP A 65 18.97 14.71 23.02
CA ASP A 65 20.30 15.05 22.54
C ASP A 65 20.30 16.48 21.97
N ARG A 66 20.81 17.41 22.76
CA ARG A 66 20.83 18.83 22.39
C ARG A 66 22.00 19.24 21.53
N SER A 67 22.98 18.37 21.34
CA SER A 67 24.09 18.62 20.41
C SER A 67 23.55 18.84 18.98
N GLN A 68 22.45 18.21 18.67
CA GLN A 68 21.74 18.31 17.39
C GLN A 68 20.46 19.18 17.45
N GLY A 69 20.28 19.97 18.49
CA GLY A 69 19.03 20.75 18.73
C GLY A 69 18.71 21.83 17.69
N LYS A 70 19.59 22.06 16.72
CA LYS A 70 19.36 22.95 15.57
C LYS A 70 18.99 22.21 14.28
N LEU A 71 18.88 20.86 14.32
CA LEU A 71 18.58 20.08 13.12
C LEU A 71 17.27 20.58 12.47
N THR A 72 17.33 20.83 11.18
CA THR A 72 16.21 21.32 10.37
C THR A 72 15.36 20.18 9.81
N LEU A 73 14.16 20.48 9.33
CA LEU A 73 13.30 19.53 8.65
C LEU A 73 13.96 18.96 7.37
N ALA A 74 14.73 19.80 6.66
CA ALA A 74 15.48 19.35 5.48
C ALA A 74 16.53 18.30 5.84
N GLU A 75 17.36 18.58 6.86
CA GLU A 75 18.39 17.65 7.31
C GLU A 75 17.82 16.33 7.86
N LEU A 76 16.71 16.41 8.61
CA LEU A 76 15.99 15.21 9.05
C LEU A 76 15.46 14.39 7.86
N SER A 77 14.93 15.08 6.84
CA SER A 77 14.42 14.44 5.64
C SER A 77 15.50 13.69 4.87
N ASP A 78 16.68 14.29 4.71
CA ASP A 78 17.83 13.66 4.07
C ASP A 78 18.33 12.46 4.89
N ARG A 79 18.38 12.59 6.21
CA ARG A 79 18.72 11.48 7.13
C ARG A 79 17.72 10.34 6.98
N TYR A 80 16.42 10.63 6.95
CA TYR A 80 15.38 9.63 6.78
C TYR A 80 15.52 8.89 5.45
N LEU A 81 15.75 9.58 4.33
CA LEU A 81 15.92 8.94 3.02
C LEU A 81 17.12 7.97 3.00
N LYS A 82 18.21 8.31 3.69
CA LYS A 82 19.35 7.40 3.87
C LYS A 82 18.95 6.13 4.64
N THR A 83 18.07 6.23 5.64
CA THR A 83 17.64 5.05 6.43
C THR A 83 16.72 4.11 5.66
N VAL A 84 16.04 4.55 4.62
CA VAL A 84 15.09 3.73 3.83
C VAL A 84 15.65 3.23 2.51
N HIS A 85 16.87 3.59 2.17
CA HIS A 85 17.53 3.25 0.90
C HIS A 85 17.61 1.73 0.64
N TYR A 86 17.69 0.88 1.67
CA TYR A 86 17.71 -0.59 1.54
C TYR A 86 16.36 -1.19 1.11
N GLN A 87 15.29 -0.39 1.10
CA GLN A 87 13.96 -0.87 0.72
C GLN A 87 13.84 -1.07 -0.80
N LYS A 88 12.78 -1.77 -1.22
CA LYS A 88 12.53 -2.01 -2.66
C LYS A 88 12.47 -0.69 -3.43
N PRO A 89 13.05 -0.60 -4.65
CA PRO A 89 13.19 0.66 -5.41
C PRO A 89 11.91 1.48 -5.52
N LYS A 90 10.77 0.84 -5.87
CA LYS A 90 9.46 1.53 -5.94
C LYS A 90 8.98 2.09 -4.59
N THR A 91 9.42 1.53 -3.47
CA THR A 91 9.09 2.04 -2.13
C THR A 91 9.96 3.26 -1.82
N VAL A 92 11.24 3.20 -2.14
CA VAL A 92 12.19 4.32 -2.00
C VAL A 92 11.73 5.49 -2.86
N GLU A 93 11.45 5.28 -4.14
CA GLU A 93 10.93 6.29 -5.07
C GLU A 93 9.70 7.01 -4.51
N ARG A 94 8.71 6.24 -4.04
CA ARG A 94 7.49 6.80 -3.45
C ARG A 94 7.77 7.60 -2.19
N LYS A 95 8.64 7.10 -1.29
CA LYS A 95 9.02 7.82 -0.07
C LYS A 95 9.77 9.10 -0.40
N THR A 96 10.71 9.05 -1.35
CA THR A 96 11.43 10.22 -1.86
C THR A 96 10.47 11.27 -2.41
N PHE A 97 9.46 10.86 -3.19
CA PHE A 97 8.44 11.77 -3.70
C PHE A 97 7.65 12.45 -2.56
N ILE A 98 7.25 11.69 -1.52
CA ILE A 98 6.51 12.26 -0.38
C ILE A 98 7.42 13.20 0.43
N VAL A 99 8.66 12.81 0.69
CA VAL A 99 9.63 13.64 1.41
C VAL A 99 9.93 14.93 0.66
N ARG A 100 10.04 14.88 -0.68
CA ARG A 100 10.18 16.09 -1.50
C ARG A 100 8.99 17.03 -1.27
N ARG A 101 7.75 16.54 -1.24
CA ARG A 101 6.56 17.34 -0.90
C ARG A 101 6.63 17.92 0.51
N ILE A 102 7.11 17.16 1.50
CA ILE A 102 7.31 17.68 2.86
C ILE A 102 8.29 18.86 2.84
N THR A 103 9.41 18.72 2.16
CA THR A 103 10.44 19.77 2.14
C THR A 103 10.07 20.97 1.28
N THR A 104 9.29 20.79 0.20
CA THR A 104 8.91 21.89 -0.72
C THR A 104 7.71 22.68 -0.19
N ASP A 105 6.72 21.97 0.37
CA ASP A 105 5.40 22.55 0.64
C ASP A 105 5.13 22.73 2.13
N TRP A 106 6.17 22.62 2.97
CA TRP A 106 6.02 22.79 4.43
C TRP A 106 5.58 24.22 4.78
N PRO A 107 4.55 24.43 5.64
CA PRO A 107 3.99 25.77 5.91
C PRO A 107 4.99 26.82 6.37
N THR A 108 5.96 26.41 7.18
CA THR A 108 7.00 27.30 7.76
C THR A 108 8.35 27.15 7.07
N GLY A 109 8.38 26.47 5.91
CA GLY A 109 9.61 26.21 5.15
C GLY A 109 10.47 25.07 5.70
N LYS A 110 11.30 24.50 4.82
CA LYS A 110 12.13 23.32 5.13
C LYS A 110 13.27 23.57 6.12
N LEU A 111 13.64 24.82 6.36
CA LEU A 111 14.72 25.21 7.29
C LEU A 111 14.24 25.35 8.74
N ILE A 112 12.95 25.11 9.01
CA ILE A 112 12.44 25.11 10.38
C ILE A 112 13.18 24.05 11.22
N GLN A 113 13.55 24.41 12.45
CA GLN A 113 14.12 23.49 13.41
C GLN A 113 13.05 22.47 13.87
N ILE A 114 13.40 21.19 13.94
CA ILE A 114 12.46 20.11 14.24
C ILE A 114 11.73 20.34 15.56
N GLY A 115 12.45 20.82 16.59
CA GLY A 115 11.87 21.10 17.90
C GLY A 115 10.85 22.24 17.94
N LYS A 116 10.69 23.01 16.84
CA LYS A 116 9.69 24.08 16.70
C LYS A 116 8.45 23.67 15.92
N ILE A 117 8.46 22.48 15.31
CA ILE A 117 7.34 21.97 14.54
C ILE A 117 6.20 21.58 15.47
N LYS A 118 5.02 22.12 15.19
CA LYS A 118 3.79 21.86 15.95
C LYS A 118 2.92 20.81 15.24
N PRO A 119 2.04 20.11 15.97
CA PRO A 119 1.03 19.24 15.33
C PRO A 119 0.19 19.94 14.26
N SER A 120 -0.19 21.21 14.50
CA SER A 120 -0.93 22.03 13.54
C SER A 120 -0.19 22.27 12.22
N ASP A 121 1.15 22.32 12.23
CA ASP A 121 1.94 22.48 10.98
C ASP A 121 1.81 21.23 10.10
N VAL A 122 1.72 20.05 10.72
CA VAL A 122 1.50 18.77 10.02
C VAL A 122 0.10 18.75 9.40
N ASP A 123 -0.92 19.20 10.15
CA ASP A 123 -2.29 19.27 9.65
C ASP A 123 -2.42 20.28 8.50
N LEU A 124 -1.80 21.45 8.63
CA LEU A 124 -1.75 22.46 7.57
C LEU A 124 -1.04 21.97 6.32
N TRP A 125 0.06 21.20 6.47
CA TRP A 125 0.73 20.59 5.34
C TRP A 125 -0.18 19.57 4.63
N LEU A 126 -0.84 18.68 5.36
CA LEU A 126 -1.75 17.68 4.79
C LEU A 126 -2.98 18.30 4.12
N SER A 127 -3.48 19.44 4.63
CA SER A 127 -4.66 20.12 4.10
C SER A 127 -4.45 20.79 2.74
N ARG A 128 -3.19 21.01 2.33
CA ARG A 128 -2.84 21.57 1.02
C ARG A 128 -3.21 20.65 -0.15
N TYR A 129 -3.48 19.37 0.12
CA TYR A 129 -3.70 18.37 -0.91
C TYR A 129 -5.10 17.76 -0.84
N ARG A 130 -5.73 17.64 -2.00
CA ARG A 130 -6.96 16.86 -2.14
C ARG A 130 -6.61 15.40 -2.40
N PHE A 131 -6.34 14.64 -1.36
CA PHE A 131 -6.01 13.22 -1.45
C PHE A 131 -7.25 12.34 -1.43
N GLY A 132 -7.28 11.28 -2.24
CA GLY A 132 -8.08 10.10 -1.89
C GLY A 132 -7.51 9.39 -0.65
N SER A 133 -8.35 8.64 0.06
CA SER A 133 -8.02 7.99 1.34
C SER A 133 -6.72 7.18 1.31
N ALA A 134 -6.48 6.43 0.23
CA ALA A 134 -5.26 5.62 0.08
C ALA A 134 -3.98 6.47 -0.02
N SER A 135 -4.02 7.55 -0.82
CA SER A 135 -2.89 8.46 -0.97
C SER A 135 -2.62 9.22 0.32
N ARG A 136 -3.68 9.72 0.98
CA ARG A 136 -3.57 10.38 2.29
C ARG A 136 -2.89 9.48 3.32
N ASN A 137 -3.28 8.21 3.40
CA ASN A 137 -2.70 7.25 4.34
C ASN A 137 -1.21 6.99 4.07
N LEU A 138 -0.78 6.99 2.81
CA LEU A 138 0.64 6.89 2.46
C LEU A 138 1.44 8.10 2.95
N HIS A 139 0.91 9.33 2.80
CA HIS A 139 1.54 10.55 3.30
C HIS A 139 1.59 10.56 4.83
N ILE A 140 0.50 10.15 5.50
CA ILE A 140 0.45 9.99 6.97
C ILE A 140 1.52 8.99 7.44
N SER A 141 1.64 7.83 6.78
CA SER A 141 2.63 6.83 7.15
C SER A 141 4.06 7.40 7.04
N CYS A 142 4.36 8.05 5.92
CA CYS A 142 5.69 8.60 5.67
C CYS A 142 6.05 9.72 6.66
N VAL A 143 5.13 10.66 6.94
CA VAL A 143 5.39 11.75 7.90
C VAL A 143 5.53 11.22 9.34
N LYS A 144 4.77 10.19 9.71
CA LYS A 144 4.94 9.51 11.00
C LYS A 144 6.30 8.83 11.10
N GLU A 145 6.73 8.12 10.08
CA GLU A 145 8.05 7.47 10.07
C GLU A 145 9.17 8.50 10.20
N LEU A 146 9.06 9.64 9.47
CA LEU A 146 10.03 10.74 9.53
C LEU A 146 10.17 11.30 10.95
N PHE A 147 9.06 11.65 11.62
CA PHE A 147 9.13 12.21 12.97
C PHE A 147 9.39 11.16 14.05
N ASN A 148 9.04 9.89 13.83
CA ASN A 148 9.42 8.80 14.71
C ASN A 148 10.96 8.56 14.67
N LEU A 149 11.62 8.79 13.53
CA LEU A 149 13.08 8.83 13.47
C LEU A 149 13.62 9.91 14.41
N ALA A 150 13.05 11.12 14.36
CA ALA A 150 13.49 12.21 15.25
C ALA A 150 13.29 11.89 16.75
N VAL A 151 12.21 11.18 17.10
CA VAL A 151 11.98 10.72 18.48
C VAL A 151 13.00 9.63 18.86
N ARG A 152 13.24 8.66 18.00
CA ARG A 152 14.22 7.58 18.23
C ARG A 152 15.64 8.11 18.38
N ASP A 153 16.01 9.11 17.58
CA ASP A 153 17.29 9.78 17.62
C ASP A 153 17.37 10.82 18.77
N ARG A 154 16.35 10.89 19.63
CA ARG A 154 16.26 11.81 20.78
C ARG A 154 16.35 13.30 20.42
N LEU A 155 15.94 13.67 19.24
CA LEU A 155 15.90 15.04 18.76
C LEU A 155 14.69 15.81 19.29
N ILE A 156 13.58 15.09 19.45
CA ILE A 156 12.31 15.56 20.02
C ILE A 156 11.75 14.51 20.99
N THR A 157 10.93 14.93 21.94
CA THR A 157 10.35 14.05 22.95
C THR A 157 9.09 13.32 22.46
N ALA A 158 8.35 13.92 21.53
CA ALA A 158 7.14 13.37 20.96
C ALA A 158 7.00 13.75 19.48
N SER A 159 6.42 12.85 18.70
CA SER A 159 6.19 13.10 17.28
C SER A 159 5.03 14.09 17.09
N PRO A 160 5.22 15.20 16.36
CA PRO A 160 4.13 16.12 16.03
C PRO A 160 3.05 15.48 15.14
N ALA A 161 3.35 14.32 14.51
CA ALA A 161 2.42 13.54 13.70
C ALA A 161 1.71 12.42 14.48
N ALA A 162 1.88 12.32 15.81
CA ALA A 162 1.34 11.22 16.61
C ALA A 162 -0.19 11.14 16.55
N HIS A 163 -0.88 12.29 16.54
CA HIS A 163 -2.33 12.44 16.54
C HIS A 163 -3.00 11.96 15.24
N LEU A 164 -2.27 11.93 14.13
CA LEU A 164 -2.85 11.58 12.83
C LEU A 164 -3.45 10.17 12.84
N ARG A 165 -4.61 10.03 12.20
CA ARG A 165 -5.29 8.74 12.01
C ARG A 165 -5.42 8.44 10.51
N SER A 166 -5.26 7.17 10.16
CA SER A 166 -5.54 6.71 8.80
C SER A 166 -7.02 6.78 8.49
N ALA A 167 -7.38 7.31 7.33
CA ALA A 167 -8.75 7.30 6.84
C ALA A 167 -9.15 5.87 6.42
N LYS A 168 -10.44 5.52 6.63
CA LYS A 168 -11.00 4.28 6.10
C LYS A 168 -10.86 4.29 4.57
N ARG A 169 -10.32 3.21 4.03
CA ARG A 169 -10.21 3.07 2.57
C ARG A 169 -11.57 2.73 1.99
N GLU A 170 -11.97 3.47 0.99
CA GLU A 170 -13.08 3.07 0.14
C GLU A 170 -12.72 1.80 -0.61
N LYS A 171 -13.70 0.91 -0.76
CA LYS A 171 -13.59 -0.26 -1.63
C LYS A 171 -14.20 0.10 -2.98
N PRO A 172 -13.42 0.59 -3.97
CA PRO A 172 -13.98 0.94 -5.27
C PRO A 172 -14.49 -0.32 -5.97
N ILE A 173 -15.61 -0.19 -6.66
CA ILE A 173 -16.08 -1.21 -7.59
C ILE A 173 -15.03 -1.36 -8.70
N ARG A 174 -14.44 -2.54 -8.79
CA ARG A 174 -13.37 -2.82 -9.74
C ARG A 174 -13.94 -3.53 -10.95
N LEU A 175 -14.06 -2.82 -12.05
CA LEU A 175 -14.52 -3.39 -13.29
C LEU A 175 -13.57 -4.49 -13.79
N THR A 176 -14.17 -5.58 -14.24
CA THR A 176 -13.50 -6.76 -14.78
C THR A 176 -14.08 -7.03 -16.15
N PRO A 177 -13.29 -7.23 -17.22
CA PRO A 177 -13.82 -7.54 -18.52
C PRO A 177 -14.52 -8.90 -18.52
N THR A 178 -15.56 -9.06 -19.35
CA THR A 178 -16.05 -10.39 -19.71
C THR A 178 -15.02 -11.10 -20.58
N PHE A 179 -15.18 -12.41 -20.77
CA PHE A 179 -14.24 -13.15 -21.61
C PHE A 179 -14.33 -12.74 -23.08
N GLU A 180 -15.51 -12.39 -23.56
CA GLU A 180 -15.75 -11.86 -24.90
C GLU A 180 -15.08 -10.51 -25.10
N GLN A 181 -15.23 -9.59 -24.14
CA GLN A 181 -14.53 -8.30 -24.15
C GLN A 181 -13.01 -8.51 -24.15
N PHE A 182 -12.52 -9.46 -23.36
CA PHE A 182 -11.10 -9.79 -23.34
C PHE A 182 -10.60 -10.26 -24.71
N LYS A 183 -11.30 -11.20 -25.37
CA LYS A 183 -10.96 -11.66 -26.71
C LYS A 183 -10.96 -10.53 -27.73
N ALA A 184 -11.96 -9.65 -27.68
CA ALA A 184 -12.06 -8.50 -28.57
C ALA A 184 -10.88 -7.52 -28.34
N ILE A 185 -10.49 -7.27 -27.10
CA ILE A 185 -9.32 -6.44 -26.76
C ILE A 185 -8.03 -7.04 -27.34
N ILE A 186 -7.82 -8.36 -27.19
CA ILE A 186 -6.61 -9.01 -27.72
C ILE A 186 -6.57 -8.92 -29.25
N ALA A 187 -7.71 -9.17 -29.92
CA ALA A 187 -7.83 -9.07 -31.36
C ALA A 187 -7.54 -7.63 -31.85
N ASP A 188 -8.12 -6.63 -31.20
CA ASP A 188 -7.92 -5.22 -31.53
C ASP A 188 -6.46 -4.79 -31.35
N VAL A 189 -5.81 -5.16 -30.24
CA VAL A 189 -4.38 -4.86 -30.02
C VAL A 189 -3.51 -5.50 -31.06
N ARG A 190 -3.78 -6.77 -31.40
CA ARG A 190 -2.99 -7.54 -32.40
C ARG A 190 -3.14 -6.97 -33.80
N ALA A 191 -4.29 -6.40 -34.13
CA ALA A 191 -4.60 -5.85 -35.45
C ALA A 191 -4.05 -4.43 -35.69
N GLN A 192 -3.31 -3.81 -34.73
CA GLN A 192 -2.82 -2.44 -34.90
C GLN A 192 -1.65 -2.36 -35.91
N PRO A 193 -1.84 -1.81 -37.10
CA PRO A 193 -0.83 -1.87 -38.18
C PRO A 193 0.37 -0.94 -37.97
N PHE A 194 0.19 0.12 -37.18
CA PHE A 194 1.23 1.15 -36.95
C PHE A 194 1.95 1.02 -35.61
N ASN A 195 1.78 -0.10 -34.92
CA ASN A 195 2.43 -0.37 -33.65
C ASN A 195 3.37 -1.57 -33.82
N ALA A 196 4.68 -1.32 -33.84
CA ALA A 196 5.68 -2.37 -33.95
C ALA A 196 5.55 -3.44 -32.84
N ASP A 197 5.10 -3.05 -31.65
CA ASP A 197 4.92 -3.95 -30.50
C ASP A 197 3.50 -4.53 -30.42
N ALA A 198 2.68 -4.44 -31.46
CA ALA A 198 1.28 -4.88 -31.43
C ALA A 198 1.16 -6.35 -31.07
N GLN A 199 1.93 -7.21 -31.73
CA GLN A 199 1.92 -8.65 -31.52
C GLN A 199 2.38 -9.00 -30.10
N ASP A 200 3.51 -8.44 -29.66
CA ASP A 200 4.06 -8.68 -28.31
C ASP A 200 3.13 -8.17 -27.23
N SER A 201 2.50 -6.98 -27.44
CA SER A 201 1.51 -6.43 -26.54
C SER A 201 0.28 -7.31 -26.43
N ALA A 202 -0.23 -7.84 -27.54
CA ALA A 202 -1.36 -8.75 -27.56
C ALA A 202 -1.03 -10.06 -26.85
N ASP A 203 0.13 -10.66 -27.14
CA ASP A 203 0.59 -11.92 -26.56
C ASP A 203 0.80 -11.78 -25.03
N PHE A 204 1.40 -10.67 -24.60
CA PHE A 204 1.56 -10.37 -23.19
C PHE A 204 0.22 -10.22 -22.46
N LEU A 205 -0.72 -9.46 -23.03
CA LEU A 205 -2.06 -9.28 -22.45
C LEU A 205 -2.86 -10.59 -22.45
N GLU A 206 -2.76 -11.37 -23.54
CA GLU A 206 -3.39 -12.68 -23.65
C GLU A 206 -2.90 -13.61 -22.56
N PHE A 207 -1.57 -13.68 -22.37
CA PHE A 207 -0.97 -14.46 -21.30
C PHE A 207 -1.45 -14.01 -19.90
N LEU A 208 -1.49 -12.70 -19.62
CA LEU A 208 -1.98 -12.18 -18.33
C LEU A 208 -3.41 -12.61 -18.04
N GLY A 209 -4.30 -12.59 -19.06
CA GLY A 209 -5.69 -12.96 -18.92
C GLY A 209 -5.94 -14.46 -18.82
N LEU A 210 -5.11 -15.28 -19.48
CA LEU A 210 -5.26 -16.73 -19.53
C LEU A 210 -4.47 -17.47 -18.44
N ALA A 211 -3.31 -16.95 -18.01
CA ALA A 211 -2.51 -17.53 -16.95
C ALA A 211 -2.78 -16.93 -15.56
N GLY A 212 -3.42 -15.75 -15.50
CA GLY A 212 -3.74 -15.07 -14.25
C GLY A 212 -2.54 -14.52 -13.49
N LEU A 213 -1.33 -14.51 -14.05
CA LEU A 213 -0.15 -13.93 -13.42
C LEU A 213 -0.23 -12.41 -13.35
N GLY A 214 0.52 -11.81 -12.42
CA GLY A 214 0.67 -10.37 -12.36
C GLY A 214 1.63 -9.86 -13.42
N GLN A 215 1.52 -8.58 -13.77
CA GLN A 215 2.38 -7.93 -14.77
C GLN A 215 3.87 -8.11 -14.49
N ALA A 216 4.29 -7.93 -13.22
CA ALA A 216 5.70 -8.02 -12.86
C ALA A 216 6.23 -9.46 -12.96
N GLU A 217 5.41 -10.43 -12.55
CA GLU A 217 5.70 -11.85 -12.65
C GLU A 217 5.84 -12.26 -14.12
N ALA A 218 4.85 -11.92 -14.96
CA ALA A 218 4.87 -12.25 -16.39
C ALA A 218 6.01 -11.56 -17.15
N GLY A 219 6.28 -10.27 -16.88
CA GLY A 219 7.33 -9.50 -17.54
C GLY A 219 8.75 -9.90 -17.14
N SER A 220 8.92 -10.72 -16.11
CA SER A 220 10.23 -11.26 -15.70
C SER A 220 10.48 -12.69 -16.12
N LEU A 221 9.46 -13.37 -16.71
CA LEU A 221 9.62 -14.77 -17.14
C LEU A 221 10.69 -14.89 -18.23
N THR A 222 11.55 -15.88 -18.04
CA THR A 222 12.53 -16.35 -19.04
C THR A 222 12.09 -17.68 -19.62
N ARG A 223 12.70 -18.10 -20.74
CA ARG A 223 12.41 -19.39 -21.35
C ARG A 223 12.64 -20.56 -20.40
N SER A 224 13.62 -20.46 -19.51
CA SER A 224 13.91 -21.50 -18.51
C SER A 224 12.82 -21.65 -17.44
N ASP A 225 11.97 -20.64 -17.25
CA ASP A 225 10.86 -20.67 -16.29
C ASP A 225 9.65 -21.45 -16.85
N ILE A 226 9.67 -21.80 -18.14
CA ILE A 226 8.57 -22.49 -18.83
C ILE A 226 9.00 -23.95 -19.13
N ASP A 227 8.43 -24.86 -18.37
CA ASP A 227 8.62 -26.30 -18.53
C ASP A 227 7.38 -26.87 -19.27
N LEU A 228 7.51 -26.96 -20.61
CA LEU A 228 6.41 -27.44 -21.47
C LEU A 228 6.15 -28.94 -21.28
N ASP A 229 7.19 -29.72 -20.94
CA ASP A 229 7.09 -31.17 -20.78
C ASP A 229 6.40 -31.51 -19.47
N ALA A 230 6.85 -30.89 -18.36
CA ALA A 230 6.20 -31.05 -17.06
C ALA A 230 4.90 -30.23 -16.94
N GLY A 231 4.55 -29.41 -17.93
CA GLY A 231 3.31 -28.62 -17.96
C GLY A 231 3.22 -27.56 -16.86
N ARG A 232 4.32 -26.90 -16.51
CA ARG A 232 4.35 -25.91 -15.41
C ARG A 232 5.15 -24.66 -15.76
N ILE A 233 4.79 -23.56 -15.10
CA ILE A 233 5.50 -22.29 -15.11
C ILE A 233 6.03 -22.04 -13.70
N ILE A 234 7.34 -21.81 -13.57
CA ILE A 234 7.98 -21.47 -12.28
C ILE A 234 8.22 -19.97 -12.29
N THR A 235 7.83 -19.28 -11.26
CA THR A 235 7.98 -17.82 -11.18
C THR A 235 8.16 -17.35 -9.75
N TYR A 236 8.48 -16.06 -9.58
CA TYR A 236 8.65 -15.44 -8.26
C TYR A 236 7.71 -14.29 -8.08
N ARG A 237 7.06 -14.25 -6.92
CA ARG A 237 6.27 -13.08 -6.54
C ARG A 237 7.21 -11.95 -6.10
N HIS A 238 7.39 -10.96 -6.95
CA HIS A 238 8.31 -9.84 -6.70
C HIS A 238 8.04 -9.08 -5.38
N LYS A 239 6.77 -9.03 -4.94
CA LYS A 239 6.41 -8.34 -3.69
C LYS A 239 6.96 -9.03 -2.44
N THR A 240 6.95 -10.36 -2.41
CA THR A 240 7.34 -11.18 -1.24
C THR A 240 8.62 -11.98 -1.45
N SER A 241 9.16 -11.96 -2.67
CA SER A 241 10.31 -12.77 -3.09
C SER A 241 10.09 -14.28 -2.87
N THR A 242 8.83 -14.72 -3.04
CA THR A 242 8.42 -16.13 -2.85
C THR A 242 8.32 -16.79 -4.22
N GLY A 243 9.03 -17.90 -4.41
CA GLY A 243 8.89 -18.77 -5.58
C GLY A 243 7.59 -19.55 -5.53
N PHE A 244 6.95 -19.74 -6.68
CA PHE A 244 5.77 -20.57 -6.83
C PHE A 244 5.68 -21.12 -8.26
N ALA A 245 4.93 -22.19 -8.42
CA ALA A 245 4.66 -22.80 -9.71
C ALA A 245 3.16 -22.78 -10.00
N ILE A 246 2.81 -22.57 -11.26
CA ILE A 246 1.45 -22.73 -11.76
C ILE A 246 1.43 -23.75 -12.91
N PRO A 247 0.34 -24.49 -13.10
CA PRO A 247 0.21 -25.36 -14.28
C PRO A 247 0.12 -24.53 -15.56
N ILE A 248 0.61 -25.08 -16.66
CA ILE A 248 0.34 -24.55 -17.99
C ILE A 248 -1.11 -24.95 -18.33
N PHE A 249 -2.02 -23.99 -18.20
CA PHE A 249 -3.43 -24.23 -18.57
C PHE A 249 -3.55 -24.54 -20.04
N PRO A 250 -4.45 -25.46 -20.48
CA PRO A 250 -4.61 -25.84 -21.88
C PRO A 250 -4.75 -24.63 -22.83
N GLN A 251 -5.48 -23.61 -22.40
CA GLN A 251 -5.72 -22.37 -23.17
C GLN A 251 -4.47 -21.49 -23.35
N VAL A 252 -3.38 -21.73 -22.60
CA VAL A 252 -2.13 -20.95 -22.61
C VAL A 252 -1.04 -21.70 -23.37
N ARG A 253 -1.15 -23.01 -23.49
CA ARG A 253 -0.08 -23.87 -24.06
C ARG A 253 0.35 -23.42 -25.45
N THR A 254 -0.59 -23.26 -26.38
CA THR A 254 -0.30 -22.85 -27.76
C THR A 254 0.39 -21.48 -27.85
N LEU A 255 -0.03 -20.54 -26.98
CA LEU A 255 0.63 -19.23 -26.87
C LEU A 255 2.08 -19.40 -26.43
N LEU A 256 2.33 -20.18 -25.36
CA LEU A 256 3.68 -20.41 -24.84
C LEU A 256 4.58 -21.15 -25.84
N GLU A 257 4.07 -22.16 -26.50
CA GLU A 257 4.82 -22.87 -27.55
C GLU A 257 5.28 -21.90 -28.65
N ARG A 258 4.41 -20.96 -29.08
CA ARG A 258 4.73 -19.96 -30.09
C ARG A 258 5.76 -18.94 -29.61
N VAL A 259 5.54 -18.32 -28.42
CA VAL A 259 6.43 -17.25 -27.93
C VAL A 259 7.76 -17.77 -27.41
N CYS A 260 7.85 -19.05 -27.04
CA CYS A 260 9.10 -19.68 -26.60
C CYS A 260 9.91 -20.30 -27.74
N LYS A 261 9.33 -20.40 -28.96
CA LYS A 261 9.98 -21.03 -30.09
C LYS A 261 11.29 -20.30 -30.48
N GLY A 262 12.38 -21.04 -30.52
CA GLY A 262 13.70 -20.52 -30.91
C GLY A 262 14.41 -19.67 -29.83
N LYS A 263 13.80 -19.48 -28.67
CA LYS A 263 14.43 -18.71 -27.59
C LYS A 263 15.41 -19.56 -26.77
N SER A 264 16.53 -18.96 -26.41
CA SER A 264 17.50 -19.55 -25.48
C SER A 264 16.98 -19.49 -24.01
N HIS A 265 17.56 -20.30 -23.12
CA HIS A 265 17.15 -20.44 -21.74
C HIS A 265 17.03 -19.10 -20.98
N HIS A 266 17.91 -18.14 -21.24
CA HIS A 266 17.98 -16.86 -20.52
C HIS A 266 17.17 -15.74 -21.18
N GLU A 267 16.65 -15.96 -22.39
CA GLU A 267 15.83 -14.96 -23.06
C GLU A 267 14.46 -14.83 -22.42
N ARG A 268 13.96 -13.61 -22.41
CA ARG A 268 12.61 -13.32 -21.88
C ARG A 268 11.55 -13.98 -22.75
N VAL A 269 10.50 -14.50 -22.11
CA VAL A 269 9.34 -15.04 -22.81
C VAL A 269 8.65 -13.94 -23.62
N PHE A 270 8.50 -12.75 -23.03
CA PHE A 270 7.91 -11.57 -23.68
C PHE A 270 8.95 -10.46 -23.80
N GLU A 271 9.02 -9.82 -24.96
CA GLU A 271 9.95 -8.70 -25.22
C GLU A 271 9.54 -7.46 -24.40
N ILE A 272 8.25 -7.31 -24.16
CA ILE A 272 7.71 -6.22 -23.36
C ILE A 272 7.37 -6.67 -21.95
N SER A 273 7.41 -5.74 -21.01
CA SER A 273 7.01 -5.96 -19.60
C SER A 273 5.78 -5.16 -19.18
N ASP A 274 5.23 -4.31 -20.07
CA ASP A 274 4.07 -3.45 -19.80
C ASP A 274 3.31 -3.11 -21.09
N ALA A 275 2.10 -3.61 -21.21
CA ALA A 275 1.18 -3.33 -22.32
C ALA A 275 0.04 -2.38 -21.93
N LYS A 276 0.25 -1.53 -20.90
CA LYS A 276 -0.79 -0.64 -20.38
C LYS A 276 -1.36 0.30 -21.45
N ARG A 277 -0.50 0.86 -22.32
CA ARG A 277 -0.92 1.78 -23.38
C ARG A 277 -1.75 1.06 -24.44
N ALA A 278 -1.31 -0.11 -24.88
CA ALA A 278 -2.04 -0.94 -25.85
C ALA A 278 -3.44 -1.31 -25.31
N LEU A 279 -3.51 -1.77 -24.06
CA LEU A 279 -4.80 -2.09 -23.41
C LEU A 279 -5.72 -0.87 -23.32
N ALA A 280 -5.20 0.31 -22.90
CA ALA A 280 -6.00 1.52 -22.78
C ALA A 280 -6.53 1.98 -24.16
N GLY A 281 -5.70 1.94 -25.20
CA GLY A 281 -6.09 2.27 -26.56
C GLY A 281 -7.17 1.33 -27.11
N ALA A 282 -7.04 0.01 -26.89
CA ALA A 282 -8.05 -0.95 -27.27
C ALA A 282 -9.39 -0.72 -26.55
N CYS A 283 -9.37 -0.49 -25.24
CA CYS A 283 -10.59 -0.16 -24.48
C CYS A 283 -11.27 1.09 -25.06
N GLN A 284 -10.50 2.12 -25.41
CA GLN A 284 -11.04 3.34 -26.01
C GLN A 284 -11.68 3.09 -27.39
N ARG A 285 -10.99 2.37 -28.29
CA ARG A 285 -11.51 2.07 -29.63
C ARG A 285 -12.77 1.20 -29.61
N LEU A 286 -12.82 0.25 -28.67
CA LEU A 286 -13.96 -0.66 -28.51
C LEU A 286 -15.10 -0.10 -27.65
N GLY A 287 -14.98 1.13 -27.13
CA GLY A 287 -15.98 1.74 -26.25
C GLY A 287 -16.12 1.01 -24.89
N TYR A 288 -15.10 0.30 -24.46
CA TYR A 288 -15.12 -0.43 -23.19
C TYR A 288 -14.64 0.45 -22.02
N PRO A 289 -15.04 0.12 -20.78
CA PRO A 289 -14.47 0.76 -19.60
C PRO A 289 -12.94 0.65 -19.56
N PRO A 290 -12.24 1.58 -18.90
CA PRO A 290 -10.78 1.57 -18.83
C PRO A 290 -10.28 0.40 -17.96
N PHE A 291 -10.10 -0.75 -18.56
CA PHE A 291 -9.53 -1.91 -17.90
C PHE A 291 -8.02 -1.73 -17.69
N SER A 292 -7.51 -2.37 -16.67
CA SER A 292 -6.07 -2.43 -16.36
C SER A 292 -5.56 -3.86 -16.50
N GLN A 293 -4.25 -4.05 -16.64
CA GLN A 293 -3.64 -5.39 -16.64
C GLN A 293 -4.03 -6.20 -15.38
N ARG A 294 -4.23 -5.52 -14.23
CA ARG A 294 -4.77 -6.18 -13.03
C ARG A 294 -6.23 -6.63 -13.21
N SER A 295 -6.99 -5.98 -14.08
CA SER A 295 -8.37 -6.43 -14.41
C SER A 295 -8.37 -7.78 -15.10
N LEU A 296 -7.36 -8.07 -15.94
CA LEU A 296 -7.21 -9.37 -16.61
C LEU A 296 -6.93 -10.49 -15.61
N ARG A 297 -6.05 -10.24 -14.63
CA ARG A 297 -5.82 -11.19 -13.52
C ARG A 297 -7.10 -11.41 -12.69
N ARG A 298 -7.90 -10.37 -12.47
CA ARG A 298 -9.20 -10.52 -11.81
C ARG A 298 -10.15 -11.38 -12.62
N MET A 299 -10.22 -11.15 -13.94
CA MET A 299 -11.03 -11.96 -14.84
C MET A 299 -10.67 -13.45 -14.74
N PHE A 300 -9.39 -13.79 -14.75
CA PHE A 300 -8.93 -15.15 -14.56
C PHE A 300 -9.47 -15.76 -13.26
N ILE A 301 -9.31 -15.05 -12.13
CA ILE A 301 -9.76 -15.53 -10.82
C ILE A 301 -11.28 -15.71 -10.80
N THR A 302 -12.04 -14.73 -11.30
CA THR A 302 -13.51 -14.80 -11.36
C THR A 302 -13.95 -16.00 -12.18
N ARG A 303 -13.35 -16.19 -13.38
CA ARG A 303 -13.66 -17.35 -14.24
C ARG A 303 -13.29 -18.69 -13.60
N ALA A 304 -12.19 -18.76 -12.86
CA ALA A 304 -11.82 -19.98 -12.14
C ALA A 304 -12.85 -20.32 -11.06
N ILE A 305 -13.33 -19.33 -10.31
CA ILE A 305 -14.41 -19.50 -9.32
C ILE A 305 -15.71 -19.94 -10.00
N GLU A 306 -16.11 -19.27 -11.09
CA GLU A 306 -17.33 -19.59 -11.84
C GLU A 306 -17.31 -20.99 -12.45
N ARG A 307 -16.12 -21.55 -12.68
CA ARG A 307 -15.91 -22.93 -13.14
C ARG A 307 -15.80 -23.95 -12.02
N GLY A 308 -15.95 -23.53 -10.77
CA GLY A 308 -15.91 -24.42 -9.62
C GLY A 308 -14.51 -24.82 -9.16
N VAL A 309 -13.46 -24.12 -9.62
CA VAL A 309 -12.10 -24.39 -9.13
C VAL A 309 -11.99 -24.00 -7.65
N ASP A 310 -11.43 -24.90 -6.84
CA ASP A 310 -11.28 -24.68 -5.40
C ASP A 310 -10.47 -23.39 -5.09
N VAL A 311 -10.98 -22.59 -4.15
CA VAL A 311 -10.40 -21.28 -3.81
C VAL A 311 -8.98 -21.40 -3.27
N LYS A 312 -8.64 -22.50 -2.58
CA LYS A 312 -7.27 -22.76 -2.09
C LYS A 312 -6.33 -23.02 -3.27
N VAL A 313 -6.78 -23.76 -4.29
CA VAL A 313 -6.02 -24.00 -5.51
C VAL A 313 -5.79 -22.70 -6.26
N ILE A 314 -6.83 -21.86 -6.44
CA ILE A 314 -6.68 -20.54 -7.04
C ILE A 314 -5.71 -19.67 -6.22
N SER A 315 -5.78 -19.73 -4.90
CA SER A 315 -4.89 -19.01 -3.99
C SER A 315 -3.42 -19.42 -4.19
N GLN A 316 -3.15 -20.70 -4.35
CA GLN A 316 -1.81 -21.22 -4.66
C GLN A 316 -1.30 -20.70 -6.01
N TRP A 317 -2.12 -20.77 -7.08
CA TRP A 317 -1.76 -20.23 -8.40
C TRP A 317 -1.51 -18.71 -8.38
N GLN A 318 -2.15 -18.01 -7.44
CA GLN A 318 -1.96 -16.57 -7.25
C GLN A 318 -0.85 -16.23 -6.24
N CYS A 319 -0.19 -17.21 -5.64
CA CYS A 319 0.79 -17.06 -4.56
C CYS A 319 0.25 -16.14 -3.43
N HIS A 320 -0.99 -16.38 -2.98
CA HIS A 320 -1.59 -15.69 -1.85
C HIS A 320 -1.28 -16.46 -0.56
N ALA A 321 -0.65 -15.79 0.42
CA ALA A 321 -0.28 -16.41 1.69
C ALA A 321 -1.46 -16.51 2.70
N ASP A 322 -2.63 -15.98 2.34
CA ASP A 322 -3.80 -15.85 3.23
C ASP A 322 -4.82 -16.98 3.08
N GLY A 323 -4.45 -18.08 2.41
CA GLY A 323 -5.31 -19.25 2.22
C GLY A 323 -6.57 -18.98 1.39
N GLY A 324 -6.59 -17.89 0.60
CA GLY A 324 -7.73 -17.54 -0.24
C GLY A 324 -8.65 -16.47 0.34
N LYS A 325 -8.40 -15.97 1.55
CA LYS A 325 -9.21 -14.92 2.16
C LYS A 325 -9.34 -13.69 1.27
N LEU A 326 -8.25 -13.24 0.65
CA LEU A 326 -8.26 -12.11 -0.28
C LEU A 326 -9.12 -12.39 -1.51
N ILE A 327 -9.15 -13.64 -1.98
CA ILE A 327 -9.99 -14.06 -3.09
C ILE A 327 -11.45 -13.95 -2.68
N LEU A 328 -11.83 -14.54 -1.54
CA LEU A 328 -13.19 -14.47 -1.02
C LEU A 328 -13.62 -13.02 -0.77
N ASP A 329 -12.81 -12.20 -0.11
CA ASP A 329 -13.14 -10.80 0.19
C ASP A 329 -13.25 -9.90 -1.05
N THR A 330 -12.57 -10.26 -2.14
CA THR A 330 -12.45 -9.39 -3.33
C THR A 330 -13.36 -9.84 -4.47
N TYR A 331 -13.61 -11.14 -4.57
CA TYR A 331 -14.28 -11.78 -5.70
C TYR A 331 -15.59 -12.47 -5.32
N SER A 332 -16.04 -12.33 -4.07
CA SER A 332 -17.31 -12.87 -3.57
C SER A 332 -18.56 -12.19 -4.15
N HIS A 333 -18.41 -11.24 -5.07
CA HIS A 333 -19.52 -10.78 -5.90
C HIS A 333 -19.87 -11.87 -6.92
N ILE A 334 -20.52 -12.90 -6.42
CA ILE A 334 -21.00 -14.05 -7.19
C ILE A 334 -21.96 -13.51 -8.24
N ASN A 335 -21.66 -13.81 -9.51
CA ASN A 335 -22.60 -13.61 -10.61
C ASN A 335 -23.92 -14.31 -10.24
N PRO A 336 -25.09 -13.63 -10.32
CA PRO A 336 -26.38 -14.24 -10.01
C PRO A 336 -26.61 -15.58 -10.72
N ALA A 337 -26.18 -15.70 -11.98
CA ALA A 337 -26.27 -16.96 -12.73
C ALA A 337 -25.37 -18.08 -12.12
N HIS A 338 -24.21 -17.75 -11.55
CA HIS A 338 -23.39 -18.73 -10.82
C HIS A 338 -24.06 -19.16 -9.51
N SER A 339 -24.62 -18.19 -8.76
CA SER A 339 -25.38 -18.49 -7.54
C SER A 339 -26.55 -19.43 -7.83
N GLN A 340 -27.29 -19.18 -8.92
CA GLN A 340 -28.40 -20.07 -9.35
C GLN A 340 -27.92 -21.48 -9.70
N ARG A 341 -26.80 -21.62 -10.44
CA ARG A 341 -26.20 -22.93 -10.72
C ARG A 341 -25.78 -23.68 -9.46
N MET A 342 -25.17 -22.95 -8.49
CA MET A 342 -24.80 -23.55 -7.20
C MET A 342 -26.03 -23.94 -6.38
N ALA A 343 -27.10 -23.14 -6.41
CA ALA A 343 -28.34 -23.48 -5.72
C ALA A 343 -28.96 -24.78 -6.24
N GLN A 344 -28.80 -25.10 -7.54
CA GLN A 344 -29.25 -26.37 -8.10
C GLN A 344 -28.55 -27.60 -7.52
N LEU A 345 -27.31 -27.42 -6.98
CA LEU A 345 -26.60 -28.50 -6.29
C LEU A 345 -27.14 -28.79 -4.89
N MET A 346 -28.02 -27.93 -4.34
CA MET A 346 -28.64 -28.08 -3.01
C MET A 346 -30.00 -28.77 -3.07
N THR A 347 -30.37 -29.39 -4.19
CA THR A 347 -31.59 -30.19 -4.27
C THR A 347 -31.37 -31.48 -3.49
N ASP A 348 -32.18 -31.70 -2.45
CA ASP A 348 -32.23 -32.95 -1.70
C ASP A 348 -33.00 -33.99 -2.54
N GLY A 349 -32.29 -34.96 -3.03
CA GLY A 349 -32.89 -36.17 -3.53
C GLY A 349 -33.11 -36.25 -5.03
N ASP A 350 -32.96 -37.41 -5.46
CA ASP A 350 -33.09 -38.20 -6.64
C ASP A 350 -31.86 -38.29 -7.52
N ALA A 351 -31.41 -39.51 -7.57
CA ALA A 351 -30.22 -40.05 -8.23
C ALA A 351 -30.10 -39.74 -9.76
N GLU A 352 -30.93 -38.85 -10.30
CA GLU A 352 -30.89 -38.45 -11.71
C GLU A 352 -29.82 -37.41 -12.03
N ASN A 353 -29.19 -36.79 -11.01
CA ASN A 353 -28.11 -35.80 -11.21
C ASN A 353 -26.71 -36.38 -10.95
N VAL A 354 -26.54 -37.66 -10.84
CA VAL A 354 -25.23 -38.29 -10.90
C VAL A 354 -24.73 -38.19 -12.33
N ILE A 355 -23.80 -37.26 -12.58
CA ILE A 355 -23.02 -37.25 -13.81
C ILE A 355 -22.31 -38.60 -13.88
N SER A 356 -22.86 -39.54 -14.67
CA SER A 356 -22.17 -40.77 -14.95
C SER A 356 -20.90 -40.44 -15.71
N ILE A 357 -19.76 -40.56 -15.03
CA ILE A 357 -18.47 -40.61 -15.69
C ILE A 357 -18.52 -41.89 -16.53
N ARG A 358 -18.84 -41.77 -17.80
CA ARG A 358 -18.67 -42.89 -18.72
C ARG A 358 -17.17 -43.21 -18.74
N SER A 359 -16.84 -44.34 -18.11
CA SER A 359 -15.59 -45.02 -18.42
C SER A 359 -15.66 -45.36 -19.90
N THR A 360 -14.84 -44.75 -20.72
CA THR A 360 -14.56 -45.27 -22.07
C THR A 360 -13.74 -46.52 -21.83
N ASP A 361 -14.43 -47.65 -21.74
CA ASP A 361 -13.81 -48.96 -21.91
C ASP A 361 -13.24 -49.03 -23.31
N ALA A 362 -11.97 -49.38 -23.35
CA ALA A 362 -11.20 -49.71 -24.53
C ALA A 362 -11.81 -50.85 -25.31
N ALA A 363 -11.87 -50.70 -26.59
CA ALA A 363 -11.79 -51.79 -27.58
C ALA A 363 -10.86 -51.36 -28.70
#